data_315ed0533e501f0776286bc65626c816
#
_entry.id   315ed0533e501f0776286bc65626c816
#
_cell.length_a   1.000
_cell.length_b   1.000
_cell.length_c   1.000
_cell.angle_alpha   90.00
_cell.angle_beta   90.00
_cell.angle_gamma   90.00
#
_symmetry.space_group_name_H-M   'P 1'
#
loop_
_entity.id
_entity.type
_entity.pdbx_description
1 polymer ?
#
loop_
_entity_poly.entity_id
_entity_poly.type
_entity_poly.pdbx_seq_one_letter_code
_entity_poly.pdbx_strand_id
1 'polypeptide(L)'
;MHLILQICDFAGSFICETGTEEAIEREKKFMGFGIKYKNNEHIFEERVRNGVPFLCYPLIENTGIVQHGFSTRLGGVSKGHCATMNISTTRGDDPKDVAENKKRIAGAIGVSPGDMTFTHQTHTTNVAVVKEKDRGGRFPETDGMVTNVPGICLVTFYADCVPLFFVDPVRKAIGLSHSGWRGTVGKIGRVTVERMKEEYGTDPQDVIAAVGPSICQDCYEVREDVIQEFQKAFDKSVWGELFYQKENGKYQLNLWKANEVVFREAGIQKENIAVTNVCTHCNPEILFSHRATGGKRGNLSAFLALK
;
A
#
# COMPACT_ATOMS: atom_id res chain seq x y z
N MET A 1 26.58 3.31 -29.37
CA MET A 1 26.14 2.01 -29.92
C MET A 1 24.63 2.16 -30.21
N HIS A 2 24.25 2.14 -31.49
CA HIS A 2 22.86 2.31 -31.89
C HIS A 2 22.15 0.95 -31.83
N LEU A 3 21.15 0.83 -30.99
CA LEU A 3 20.25 -0.34 -30.96
C LEU A 3 19.11 -0.08 -31.95
N ILE A 4 18.89 -0.96 -32.90
CA ILE A 4 17.74 -0.93 -33.82
C ILE A 4 16.65 -1.81 -33.22
N LEU A 5 15.52 -1.22 -32.84
CA LEU A 5 14.30 -1.97 -32.49
C LEU A 5 13.41 -2.06 -33.73
N GLN A 6 13.04 -3.28 -34.12
CA GLN A 6 11.99 -3.51 -35.12
C GLN A 6 10.63 -3.71 -34.42
N ILE A 7 9.69 -2.83 -34.69
CA ILE A 7 8.31 -2.97 -34.22
C ILE A 7 7.44 -3.23 -35.45
N CYS A 8 6.64 -4.30 -35.44
CA CYS A 8 5.60 -4.58 -36.45
C CYS A 8 4.26 -4.05 -35.98
N ASP A 9 3.59 -3.28 -36.79
CA ASP A 9 2.18 -2.93 -36.57
C ASP A 9 1.24 -3.95 -37.24
N PHE A 10 -0.06 -3.86 -36.94
CA PHE A 10 -1.11 -4.77 -37.45
C PHE A 10 -1.36 -4.63 -38.96
N ALA A 11 -0.72 -3.70 -39.65
CA ALA A 11 -0.87 -3.44 -41.10
C ALA A 11 0.33 -3.92 -41.93
N GLY A 12 1.37 -4.51 -41.32
CA GLY A 12 2.49 -5.11 -42.02
C GLY A 12 3.52 -4.14 -42.58
N SER A 13 3.54 -2.88 -42.16
CA SER A 13 4.58 -1.91 -42.51
C SER A 13 5.68 -1.89 -41.48
N PHE A 14 6.94 -1.84 -41.96
CA PHE A 14 8.12 -1.72 -41.09
C PHE A 14 8.47 -0.24 -40.93
N ILE A 15 8.38 0.29 -39.71
CA ILE A 15 8.91 1.60 -39.35
C ILE A 15 10.23 1.38 -38.59
N CYS A 16 11.30 1.95 -39.08
CA CYS A 16 12.60 1.93 -38.42
C CYS A 16 12.79 3.28 -37.71
N GLU A 17 12.59 3.35 -36.41
CA GLU A 17 12.89 4.53 -35.62
C GLU A 17 14.20 4.32 -34.84
N THR A 18 15.15 5.24 -35.04
CA THR A 18 16.39 5.32 -34.27
C THR A 18 16.16 6.21 -33.04
N GLY A 19 15.82 5.61 -31.91
CA GLY A 19 15.69 6.32 -30.62
C GLY A 19 17.02 6.36 -29.86
N THR A 20 17.26 7.45 -29.13
CA THR A 20 18.34 7.51 -28.13
C THR A 20 18.01 6.64 -26.93
N GLU A 21 19.03 6.17 -26.17
CA GLU A 21 18.82 5.37 -24.95
C GLU A 21 17.82 6.05 -23.97
N GLU A 22 17.83 7.39 -23.90
CA GLU A 22 16.85 8.16 -23.10
C GLU A 22 15.43 8.10 -23.66
N ALA A 23 15.23 7.99 -24.98
CA ALA A 23 13.89 7.82 -25.57
C ALA A 23 13.37 6.41 -25.33
N ILE A 24 14.22 5.39 -25.42
CA ILE A 24 13.90 3.99 -25.10
C ILE A 24 13.58 3.83 -23.60
N GLU A 25 14.29 4.53 -22.72
CA GLU A 25 13.99 4.57 -21.28
C GLU A 25 12.71 5.34 -20.96
N ARG A 26 12.39 6.43 -21.70
CA ARG A 26 11.11 7.14 -21.62
C ARG A 26 9.96 6.28 -22.10
N GLU A 27 10.08 5.55 -23.19
CA GLU A 27 9.02 4.63 -23.68
C GLU A 27 8.80 3.45 -22.72
N LYS A 28 9.86 2.88 -22.14
CA LYS A 28 9.75 1.89 -21.05
C LYS A 28 9.05 2.46 -19.79
N LYS A 29 9.10 3.78 -19.58
CA LYS A 29 8.44 4.48 -18.49
C LYS A 29 6.92 4.62 -18.71
N PHE A 30 6.43 4.46 -19.95
CA PHE A 30 5.00 4.58 -20.32
C PHE A 30 4.26 3.23 -20.46
N MET A 31 4.96 2.10 -20.48
CA MET A 31 4.29 0.80 -20.42
C MET A 31 4.14 0.37 -18.96
N GLY A 32 2.99 0.66 -18.37
CA GLY A 32 2.63 0.21 -17.03
C GLY A 32 2.70 -1.33 -16.89
N PHE A 33 2.73 -1.84 -15.65
CA PHE A 33 2.81 -3.31 -15.41
C PHE A 33 1.51 -4.06 -15.76
N GLY A 34 0.53 -3.41 -16.38
CA GLY A 34 -0.76 -3.99 -16.72
C GLY A 34 -1.76 -4.00 -15.55
N ILE A 35 -1.65 -3.06 -14.63
CA ILE A 35 -2.63 -2.86 -13.55
C ILE A 35 -3.99 -2.48 -14.13
N LYS A 36 -5.03 -3.18 -13.66
CA LYS A 36 -6.44 -2.83 -13.94
C LYS A 36 -6.92 -1.86 -12.87
N TYR A 37 -7.06 -0.60 -13.25
CA TYR A 37 -7.63 0.45 -12.40
C TYR A 37 -9.14 0.40 -12.39
N LYS A 38 -9.78 0.78 -11.29
CA LYS A 38 -11.25 0.83 -11.14
C LYS A 38 -11.87 2.09 -11.76
N ASN A 39 -11.06 3.13 -11.96
CA ASN A 39 -11.42 4.38 -12.63
C ASN A 39 -10.18 4.99 -13.29
N ASN A 40 -10.34 6.10 -13.99
CA ASN A 40 -9.26 6.79 -14.72
C ASN A 40 -8.56 7.86 -13.88
N GLU A 41 -8.75 7.89 -12.56
CA GLU A 41 -8.06 8.84 -11.71
C GLU A 41 -6.57 8.46 -11.56
N HIS A 42 -5.70 9.45 -11.65
CA HIS A 42 -4.25 9.25 -11.52
C HIS A 42 -3.82 9.33 -10.06
N ILE A 43 -4.09 8.25 -9.30
CA ILE A 43 -3.78 8.15 -7.88
C ILE A 43 -2.34 7.67 -7.65
N PHE A 44 -1.82 6.84 -8.56
CA PHE A 44 -0.50 6.21 -8.45
C PHE A 44 0.38 6.52 -9.64
N GLU A 45 1.69 6.49 -9.39
CA GLU A 45 2.69 6.26 -10.41
C GLU A 45 3.22 4.83 -10.30
N GLU A 46 3.24 4.14 -11.45
CA GLU A 46 3.92 2.86 -11.60
C GLU A 46 5.42 3.11 -11.82
N ARG A 47 6.25 2.52 -10.99
CA ARG A 47 7.72 2.70 -11.07
C ARG A 47 8.44 1.38 -11.12
N VAL A 48 9.53 1.35 -11.90
CA VAL A 48 10.48 0.23 -11.92
C VAL A 48 11.86 0.78 -11.58
N ARG A 49 12.46 0.29 -10.51
CA ARG A 49 13.86 0.59 -10.18
C ARG A 49 14.60 -0.73 -9.95
N ASN A 50 15.77 -0.89 -10.56
CA ASN A 50 16.59 -2.10 -10.45
C ASN A 50 15.80 -3.39 -10.78
N GLY A 51 14.87 -3.32 -11.73
CA GLY A 51 14.01 -4.44 -12.12
C GLY A 51 12.89 -4.79 -11.13
N VAL A 52 12.64 -3.94 -10.12
CA VAL A 52 11.57 -4.13 -9.12
C VAL A 52 10.43 -3.14 -9.37
N PRO A 53 9.23 -3.63 -9.75
CA PRO A 53 8.04 -2.81 -9.90
C PRO A 53 7.39 -2.48 -8.55
N PHE A 54 6.99 -1.22 -8.36
CA PHE A 54 6.27 -0.74 -7.18
C PHE A 54 5.39 0.47 -7.52
N LEU A 55 4.47 0.82 -6.62
CA LEU A 55 3.56 1.95 -6.75
C LEU A 55 3.94 3.07 -5.80
N CYS A 56 3.88 4.32 -6.27
CA CYS A 56 4.06 5.53 -5.48
C CYS A 56 2.84 6.44 -5.56
N TYR A 57 2.64 7.28 -4.55
CA TYR A 57 1.61 8.32 -4.54
C TYR A 57 2.24 9.68 -4.87
N PRO A 58 1.88 10.33 -5.98
CA PRO A 58 2.32 11.69 -6.25
C PRO A 58 2.01 12.65 -5.11
N LEU A 59 0.83 12.53 -4.49
CA LEU A 59 0.41 13.36 -3.36
C LEU A 59 1.39 13.28 -2.17
N ILE A 60 1.84 12.08 -1.83
CA ILE A 60 2.83 11.86 -0.75
C ILE A 60 4.22 12.32 -1.19
N GLU A 61 4.62 12.03 -2.41
CA GLU A 61 5.94 12.39 -2.94
C GLU A 61 6.15 13.90 -3.00
N ASN A 62 5.10 14.65 -3.35
CA ASN A 62 5.13 16.11 -3.44
C ASN A 62 5.44 16.80 -2.09
N THR A 63 5.33 16.07 -0.96
CA THR A 63 5.82 16.59 0.34
C THR A 63 7.33 16.80 0.35
N GLY A 64 8.07 16.09 -0.51
CA GLY A 64 9.53 16.16 -0.61
C GLY A 64 10.31 15.50 0.53
N ILE A 65 9.68 15.17 1.66
CA ILE A 65 10.33 14.74 2.91
C ILE A 65 10.39 13.22 3.11
N VAL A 66 9.76 12.43 2.25
CA VAL A 66 9.68 10.97 2.44
C VAL A 66 10.19 10.17 1.25
N GLN A 67 10.61 8.93 1.52
CA GLN A 67 10.67 7.82 0.59
C GLN A 67 9.53 6.88 0.91
N HIS A 68 8.77 6.44 -0.11
CA HIS A 68 7.63 5.57 0.10
C HIS A 68 7.38 4.68 -1.11
N GLY A 69 6.60 3.63 -0.92
CA GLY A 69 6.13 2.78 -1.99
C GLY A 69 5.24 1.66 -1.49
N PHE A 70 4.52 1.06 -2.43
CA PHE A 70 3.76 -0.16 -2.23
C PHE A 70 4.26 -1.22 -3.20
N SER A 71 4.70 -2.38 -2.70
CA SER A 71 5.27 -3.43 -3.54
C SER A 71 4.21 -4.07 -4.44
N THR A 72 4.65 -4.55 -5.60
CA THR A 72 3.94 -5.58 -6.35
C THR A 72 4.40 -6.98 -5.91
N ARG A 73 3.86 -8.04 -6.51
CA ARG A 73 4.39 -9.40 -6.36
C ARG A 73 5.53 -9.72 -7.33
N LEU A 74 5.94 -8.76 -8.17
CA LEU A 74 6.90 -8.93 -9.24
C LEU A 74 8.32 -8.48 -8.82
N GLY A 75 9.33 -8.93 -9.56
CA GLY A 75 10.74 -8.49 -9.40
C GLY A 75 11.52 -9.18 -8.27
N GLY A 76 10.93 -10.16 -7.59
CA GLY A 76 11.59 -10.96 -6.55
C GLY A 76 12.13 -12.30 -7.06
N VAL A 77 12.55 -13.15 -6.11
CA VAL A 77 13.15 -14.47 -6.36
C VAL A 77 12.37 -15.61 -5.73
N SER A 78 11.39 -15.35 -4.86
CA SER A 78 10.55 -16.37 -4.23
C SER A 78 9.79 -17.20 -5.26
N LYS A 79 9.45 -18.43 -4.89
CA LYS A 79 8.83 -19.44 -5.77
C LYS A 79 7.45 -19.86 -5.27
N GLY A 80 6.74 -20.64 -6.08
CA GLY A 80 5.44 -21.21 -5.73
C GLY A 80 4.41 -20.15 -5.38
N HIS A 81 3.70 -20.31 -4.28
CA HIS A 81 2.65 -19.38 -3.86
C HIS A 81 3.20 -18.00 -3.39
N CYS A 82 4.48 -17.91 -3.07
CA CYS A 82 5.17 -16.65 -2.73
C CYS A 82 5.80 -15.94 -3.94
N ALA A 83 5.66 -16.46 -5.16
CA ALA A 83 6.29 -15.90 -6.35
C ALA A 83 5.74 -14.50 -6.68
N THR A 84 6.63 -13.49 -6.76
CA THR A 84 8.08 -13.54 -6.64
C THR A 84 8.61 -12.64 -5.51
N MET A 85 7.99 -11.47 -5.24
CA MET A 85 8.43 -10.44 -4.27
C MET A 85 7.70 -10.58 -2.94
N ASN A 86 8.00 -11.66 -2.19
CA ASN A 86 7.54 -11.79 -0.81
C ASN A 86 8.68 -11.49 0.16
N ILE A 87 8.46 -10.59 1.11
CA ILE A 87 9.43 -10.27 2.18
C ILE A 87 8.93 -10.67 3.58
N SER A 88 7.79 -11.35 3.64
CA SER A 88 7.22 -11.85 4.90
C SER A 88 7.82 -13.20 5.28
N THR A 89 8.24 -13.33 6.52
CA THR A 89 8.79 -14.58 7.08
C THR A 89 7.70 -15.56 7.56
N THR A 90 6.40 -15.19 7.46
CA THR A 90 5.29 -15.97 8.04
C THR A 90 4.48 -16.73 6.99
N ARG A 91 4.99 -16.87 5.74
CA ARG A 91 4.26 -17.49 4.61
C ARG A 91 4.84 -18.82 4.14
N GLY A 92 5.81 -19.37 4.87
CA GLY A 92 6.46 -20.63 4.49
C GLY A 92 7.39 -20.49 3.28
N ASP A 93 7.93 -19.32 3.07
CA ASP A 93 8.89 -18.99 2.02
C ASP A 93 10.33 -19.33 2.46
N ASP A 94 11.25 -19.51 1.50
CA ASP A 94 12.67 -19.71 1.80
C ASP A 94 13.26 -18.44 2.44
N PRO A 95 13.89 -18.53 3.62
CA PRO A 95 14.51 -17.37 4.27
C PRO A 95 15.58 -16.66 3.41
N LYS A 96 16.26 -17.38 2.52
CA LYS A 96 17.25 -16.81 1.59
C LYS A 96 16.57 -15.96 0.53
N ASP A 97 15.45 -16.45 -0.03
CA ASP A 97 14.66 -15.71 -1.01
C ASP A 97 14.06 -14.46 -0.36
N VAL A 98 13.52 -14.58 0.86
CA VAL A 98 13.01 -13.43 1.64
C VAL A 98 14.10 -12.39 1.89
N ALA A 99 15.33 -12.80 2.24
CA ALA A 99 16.45 -11.90 2.48
C ALA A 99 16.88 -11.17 1.19
N GLU A 100 16.93 -11.88 0.06
CA GLU A 100 17.23 -11.29 -1.25
C GLU A 100 16.14 -10.32 -1.68
N ASN A 101 14.86 -10.68 -1.51
CA ASN A 101 13.73 -9.80 -1.82
C ASN A 101 13.75 -8.51 -0.98
N LYS A 102 14.12 -8.60 0.30
CA LYS A 102 14.31 -7.41 1.15
C LYS A 102 15.36 -6.47 0.59
N LYS A 103 16.50 -6.98 0.12
CA LYS A 103 17.55 -6.17 -0.52
C LYS A 103 17.04 -5.48 -1.79
N ARG A 104 16.34 -6.24 -2.65
CA ARG A 104 15.83 -5.73 -3.92
C ARG A 104 14.82 -4.59 -3.71
N ILE A 105 13.80 -4.83 -2.89
CA ILE A 105 12.77 -3.82 -2.66
C ILE A 105 13.32 -2.61 -1.90
N ALA A 106 14.25 -2.79 -0.95
CA ALA A 106 14.92 -1.70 -0.25
C ALA A 106 15.67 -0.80 -1.23
N GLY A 107 16.45 -1.39 -2.14
CA GLY A 107 17.16 -0.65 -3.19
C GLY A 107 16.22 0.07 -4.16
N ALA A 108 15.06 -0.50 -4.47
CA ALA A 108 14.05 0.13 -5.31
C ALA A 108 13.37 1.32 -4.62
N ILE A 109 13.02 1.20 -3.34
CA ILE A 109 12.43 2.29 -2.54
C ILE A 109 13.47 3.37 -2.20
N GLY A 110 14.75 2.99 -2.13
CA GLY A 110 15.85 3.90 -1.77
C GLY A 110 16.11 3.95 -0.26
N VAL A 111 15.91 2.82 0.45
CA VAL A 111 16.18 2.67 1.88
C VAL A 111 17.17 1.54 2.12
N SER A 112 17.76 1.46 3.32
CA SER A 112 18.59 0.32 3.70
C SER A 112 17.75 -0.84 4.24
N PRO A 113 18.05 -2.10 3.93
CA PRO A 113 17.36 -3.25 4.54
C PRO A 113 17.46 -3.28 6.06
N GLY A 114 18.54 -2.74 6.64
CA GLY A 114 18.75 -2.65 8.08
C GLY A 114 17.87 -1.61 8.78
N ASP A 115 17.33 -0.65 8.04
CA ASP A 115 16.47 0.41 8.56
C ASP A 115 14.98 0.03 8.56
N MET A 116 14.64 -1.11 7.98
CA MET A 116 13.27 -1.60 7.90
C MET A 116 12.76 -2.09 9.26
N THR A 117 11.81 -1.38 9.83
CA THR A 117 11.14 -1.72 11.10
C THR A 117 9.75 -2.27 10.80
N PHE A 118 9.40 -3.40 11.41
CA PHE A 118 8.24 -4.21 11.05
C PHE A 118 7.21 -4.30 12.16
N THR A 119 5.97 -4.62 11.78
CA THR A 119 4.91 -5.04 12.70
C THR A 119 4.69 -6.55 12.64
N HIS A 120 4.19 -7.12 13.74
CA HIS A 120 3.49 -8.40 13.76
C HIS A 120 2.00 -8.10 13.90
N GLN A 121 1.32 -7.99 12.76
CA GLN A 121 -0.07 -7.58 12.63
C GLN A 121 -1.03 -8.67 13.10
N THR A 122 -1.93 -8.31 13.99
CA THR A 122 -2.94 -9.19 14.60
C THR A 122 -4.36 -8.64 14.46
N HIS A 123 -4.55 -7.65 13.58
CA HIS A 123 -5.83 -6.98 13.29
C HIS A 123 -6.39 -6.22 14.52
N THR A 124 -5.51 -5.56 15.25
CA THR A 124 -5.81 -4.66 16.38
C THR A 124 -5.84 -3.20 15.93
N THR A 125 -5.92 -2.29 16.89
CA THR A 125 -5.69 -0.85 16.71
C THR A 125 -4.44 -0.36 17.43
N ASN A 126 -3.53 -1.27 17.79
CA ASN A 126 -2.27 -0.92 18.46
C ASN A 126 -1.34 -0.20 17.50
N VAL A 127 -0.93 1.01 17.86
CA VAL A 127 0.00 1.86 17.12
C VAL A 127 1.22 2.13 17.98
N ALA A 128 2.38 1.63 17.55
CA ALA A 128 3.66 1.80 18.25
C ALA A 128 4.38 3.09 17.84
N VAL A 129 5.08 3.69 18.79
CA VAL A 129 6.03 4.79 18.55
C VAL A 129 7.40 4.18 18.32
N VAL A 130 7.96 4.39 17.13
CA VAL A 130 9.26 3.86 16.73
C VAL A 130 10.34 4.92 16.99
N LYS A 131 11.32 4.58 17.81
CA LYS A 131 12.47 5.43 18.16
C LYS A 131 13.76 4.87 17.55
N GLU A 132 14.84 5.63 17.60
CA GLU A 132 16.14 5.22 17.04
C GLU A 132 16.61 3.84 17.53
N LYS A 133 16.41 3.52 18.81
CA LYS A 133 16.75 2.20 19.38
C LYS A 133 15.98 1.01 18.81
N ASP A 134 14.86 1.28 18.14
CA ASP A 134 13.94 0.27 17.58
C ASP A 134 14.20 0.02 16.09
N ARG A 135 15.20 0.72 15.50
CA ARG A 135 15.59 0.61 14.09
C ARG A 135 15.87 -0.86 13.71
N GLY A 136 15.28 -1.30 12.62
CA GLY A 136 15.43 -2.67 12.12
C GLY A 136 14.67 -3.73 12.94
N GLY A 137 13.93 -3.32 13.97
CA GLY A 137 13.22 -4.20 14.87
C GLY A 137 11.85 -4.66 14.37
N ARG A 138 11.11 -5.32 15.28
CA ARG A 138 9.74 -5.77 15.04
C ARG A 138 8.89 -5.58 16.29
N PHE A 139 7.74 -4.96 16.13
CA PHE A 139 6.76 -4.76 17.21
C PHE A 139 5.74 -5.90 17.22
N PRO A 140 5.58 -6.63 18.35
CA PRO A 140 4.54 -7.66 18.49
C PRO A 140 3.14 -7.02 18.59
N GLU A 141 2.12 -7.76 18.19
CA GLU A 141 0.69 -7.40 18.31
C GLU A 141 0.37 -5.95 17.95
N THR A 142 0.98 -5.48 16.85
CA THR A 142 0.97 -4.09 16.45
C THR A 142 0.54 -4.00 14.99
N ASP A 143 -0.43 -3.14 14.70
CA ASP A 143 -0.98 -2.95 13.36
C ASP A 143 -0.65 -1.57 12.77
N GLY A 144 -0.08 -0.67 13.55
CA GLY A 144 0.38 0.64 13.10
C GLY A 144 1.68 1.07 13.76
N MET A 145 2.42 1.95 13.10
CA MET A 145 3.65 2.55 13.62
C MET A 145 3.69 4.04 13.26
N VAL A 146 4.26 4.84 14.15
CA VAL A 146 4.55 6.26 13.89
C VAL A 146 6.00 6.57 14.27
N THR A 147 6.63 7.50 13.56
CA THR A 147 7.99 7.98 13.87
C THR A 147 8.24 9.38 13.33
N ASN A 148 9.14 10.12 13.96
CA ASN A 148 9.76 11.34 13.45
C ASN A 148 11.28 11.18 13.28
N VAL A 149 11.78 9.95 13.32
CA VAL A 149 13.22 9.65 13.19
C VAL A 149 13.56 9.45 11.71
N PRO A 150 14.46 10.28 11.12
CA PRO A 150 14.89 10.11 9.74
C PRO A 150 15.57 8.76 9.49
N GLY A 151 15.38 8.23 8.28
CA GLY A 151 15.99 6.99 7.82
C GLY A 151 15.34 5.72 8.33
N ILE A 152 14.53 5.73 9.41
CA ILE A 152 13.74 4.55 9.78
C ILE A 152 12.66 4.31 8.74
N CYS A 153 12.63 3.10 8.16
CA CYS A 153 11.62 2.68 7.21
C CYS A 153 10.54 1.83 7.90
N LEU A 154 9.35 2.39 8.06
CA LEU A 154 8.18 1.66 8.55
C LEU A 154 7.72 0.68 7.46
N VAL A 155 7.48 -0.59 7.83
CA VAL A 155 7.05 -1.64 6.89
C VAL A 155 5.89 -2.44 7.47
N THR A 156 4.82 -2.56 6.70
CA THR A 156 3.62 -3.34 7.02
C THR A 156 3.24 -4.27 5.88
N PHE A 157 2.48 -5.34 6.16
CA PHE A 157 2.21 -6.44 5.22
C PHE A 157 0.74 -6.55 4.85
N TYR A 158 0.47 -6.92 3.58
CA TYR A 158 -0.88 -6.95 3.04
C TYR A 158 -1.13 -8.10 2.06
N ALA A 159 -2.37 -8.52 2.02
CA ALA A 159 -3.03 -9.19 0.92
C ALA A 159 -4.54 -9.02 1.16
N ASP A 160 -5.12 -8.03 0.51
CA ASP A 160 -6.50 -7.52 0.57
C ASP A 160 -6.79 -6.50 1.67
N CYS A 161 -6.16 -6.55 2.85
CA CYS A 161 -6.32 -5.50 3.87
C CYS A 161 -5.74 -4.16 3.38
N VAL A 162 -6.18 -3.07 4.00
CA VAL A 162 -5.95 -1.69 3.55
C VAL A 162 -4.68 -1.11 4.17
N PRO A 163 -3.69 -0.68 3.36
CA PRO A 163 -2.58 0.16 3.80
C PRO A 163 -3.04 1.58 4.07
N LEU A 164 -2.64 2.16 5.19
CA LEU A 164 -2.91 3.55 5.53
C LEU A 164 -1.58 4.29 5.74
N PHE A 165 -1.31 5.27 4.87
CA PHE A 165 -0.12 6.12 4.93
C PHE A 165 -0.47 7.49 5.51
N PHE A 166 0.41 8.04 6.35
CA PHE A 166 0.27 9.36 6.96
C PHE A 166 1.60 10.09 6.92
N VAL A 167 1.59 11.33 6.44
CA VAL A 167 2.77 12.19 6.39
C VAL A 167 2.38 13.57 6.91
N ASP A 168 3.04 14.02 7.95
CA ASP A 168 2.97 15.40 8.44
C ASP A 168 4.25 16.14 7.99
N PRO A 169 4.18 16.99 6.96
CA PRO A 169 5.34 17.71 6.47
C PRO A 169 5.79 18.84 7.40
N VAL A 170 4.90 19.33 8.27
CA VAL A 170 5.18 20.43 9.20
C VAL A 170 5.99 19.93 10.39
N ARG A 171 5.55 18.85 11.03
CA ARG A 171 6.23 18.22 12.17
C ARG A 171 7.29 17.21 11.76
N LYS A 172 7.41 16.93 10.47
CA LYS A 172 8.29 15.88 9.92
C LYS A 172 8.08 14.55 10.66
N ALA A 173 6.83 14.11 10.68
CA ALA A 173 6.40 12.86 11.29
C ALA A 173 5.65 12.02 10.27
N ILE A 174 5.77 10.69 10.41
CA ILE A 174 5.10 9.73 9.53
C ILE A 174 4.39 8.65 10.33
N GLY A 175 3.34 8.08 9.72
CA GLY A 175 2.61 6.93 10.24
C GLY A 175 2.29 5.94 9.12
N LEU A 176 2.34 4.66 9.42
CA LEU A 176 1.96 3.59 8.51
C LEU A 176 1.17 2.52 9.28
N SER A 177 -0.07 2.25 8.84
CA SER A 177 -0.97 1.35 9.56
C SER A 177 -1.64 0.34 8.65
N HIS A 178 -1.93 -0.85 9.19
CA HIS A 178 -2.66 -1.93 8.55
C HIS A 178 -4.11 -1.93 9.02
N SER A 179 -5.04 -1.76 8.08
CA SER A 179 -6.47 -1.71 8.35
C SER A 179 -7.20 -2.85 7.65
N GLY A 180 -7.35 -3.99 8.32
CA GLY A 180 -8.36 -4.98 7.97
C GLY A 180 -9.74 -4.49 8.43
N TRP A 181 -10.82 -5.24 8.20
CA TRP A 181 -12.16 -4.80 8.60
C TRP A 181 -12.27 -4.49 10.11
N ARG A 182 -11.58 -5.26 10.98
CA ARG A 182 -11.52 -4.98 12.42
C ARG A 182 -10.79 -3.68 12.74
N GLY A 183 -9.65 -3.44 12.11
CA GLY A 183 -8.91 -2.17 12.24
C GLY A 183 -9.72 -0.98 11.72
N THR A 184 -10.49 -1.18 10.64
CA THR A 184 -11.39 -0.14 10.09
C THR A 184 -12.52 0.19 11.07
N VAL A 185 -13.20 -0.81 11.63
CA VAL A 185 -14.24 -0.64 12.68
C VAL A 185 -13.65 0.02 13.92
N GLY A 186 -12.46 -0.43 14.35
CA GLY A 186 -11.73 0.18 15.47
C GLY A 186 -11.08 1.53 15.14
N LYS A 187 -11.26 2.05 13.91
CA LYS A 187 -10.78 3.36 13.46
C LYS A 187 -9.26 3.55 13.64
N ILE A 188 -8.46 2.53 13.28
CA ILE A 188 -6.99 2.57 13.42
C ILE A 188 -6.37 3.79 12.71
N GLY A 189 -6.96 4.27 11.61
CA GLY A 189 -6.51 5.49 10.94
C GLY A 189 -6.57 6.71 11.85
N ARG A 190 -7.67 6.88 12.59
CA ARG A 190 -7.82 7.93 13.60
C ARG A 190 -6.84 7.74 14.77
N VAL A 191 -6.72 6.51 15.28
CA VAL A 191 -5.76 6.19 16.37
C VAL A 191 -4.33 6.54 15.95
N THR A 192 -3.97 6.32 14.68
CA THR A 192 -2.64 6.69 14.15
C THR A 192 -2.43 8.20 14.16
N VAL A 193 -3.41 8.99 13.71
CA VAL A 193 -3.34 10.46 13.74
C VAL A 193 -3.29 10.99 15.18
N GLU A 194 -4.10 10.43 16.07
CA GLU A 194 -4.08 10.76 17.51
C GLU A 194 -2.70 10.49 18.11
N ARG A 195 -2.08 9.34 17.79
CA ARG A 195 -0.72 9.01 18.23
C ARG A 195 0.31 10.00 17.68
N MET A 196 0.22 10.39 16.41
CA MET A 196 1.10 11.42 15.83
C MET A 196 0.93 12.78 16.52
N LYS A 197 -0.32 13.14 16.88
CA LYS A 197 -0.62 14.35 17.63
C LYS A 197 0.00 14.32 19.04
N GLU A 198 -0.19 13.22 19.77
CA GLU A 198 0.34 13.04 21.14
C GLU A 198 1.87 13.10 21.18
N GLU A 199 2.56 12.44 20.23
CA GLU A 199 4.01 12.28 20.27
C GLU A 199 4.76 13.45 19.59
N TYR A 200 4.18 14.05 18.54
CA TYR A 200 4.89 15.03 17.71
C TYR A 200 4.19 16.38 17.59
N GLY A 201 2.99 16.53 18.16
CA GLY A 201 2.20 17.75 18.05
C GLY A 201 1.63 17.94 16.63
N THR A 202 1.40 16.86 15.89
CA THR A 202 0.77 16.88 14.56
C THR A 202 -0.61 17.53 14.61
N ASP A 203 -0.87 18.50 13.73
CA ASP A 203 -2.23 18.96 13.44
C ASP A 203 -2.82 18.07 12.34
N PRO A 204 -3.99 17.44 12.54
CA PRO A 204 -4.63 16.63 11.50
C PRO A 204 -4.85 17.37 10.17
N GLN A 205 -4.97 18.70 10.18
CA GLN A 205 -5.14 19.51 8.96
C GLN A 205 -3.87 19.55 8.09
N ASP A 206 -2.69 19.36 8.69
CA ASP A 206 -1.41 19.33 7.99
C ASP A 206 -1.10 17.91 7.43
N VAL A 207 -1.84 16.89 7.88
CA VAL A 207 -1.56 15.50 7.49
C VAL A 207 -1.99 15.24 6.05
N ILE A 208 -1.07 14.69 5.26
CA ILE A 208 -1.33 14.09 3.96
C ILE A 208 -1.46 12.58 4.16
N ALA A 209 -2.58 12.01 3.72
CA ALA A 209 -2.90 10.61 3.94
C ALA A 209 -3.27 9.87 2.65
N ALA A 210 -3.00 8.56 2.63
CA ALA A 210 -3.43 7.72 1.52
C ALA A 210 -3.96 6.36 1.99
N VAL A 211 -5.05 5.94 1.33
CA VAL A 211 -5.60 4.58 1.37
C VAL A 211 -4.95 3.77 0.26
N GLY A 212 -4.26 2.67 0.60
CA GLY A 212 -3.44 1.90 -0.33
C GLY A 212 -4.19 0.80 -1.10
N PRO A 213 -3.50 0.16 -2.10
CA PRO A 213 -4.05 -0.94 -2.85
C PRO A 213 -4.53 -2.07 -1.94
N SER A 214 -5.78 -2.46 -2.12
CA SER A 214 -6.47 -3.43 -1.27
C SER A 214 -7.71 -3.97 -2.00
N ILE A 215 -8.49 -4.83 -1.38
CA ILE A 215 -9.68 -5.40 -2.02
C ILE A 215 -10.78 -4.34 -2.20
N CYS A 216 -11.34 -4.23 -3.41
CA CYS A 216 -12.45 -3.31 -3.69
C CYS A 216 -13.80 -3.85 -3.21
N GLN A 217 -14.81 -2.99 -3.15
CA GLN A 217 -16.16 -3.32 -2.73
C GLN A 217 -16.74 -4.52 -3.52
N ASP A 218 -16.64 -4.53 -4.85
CA ASP A 218 -17.21 -5.59 -5.70
C ASP A 218 -16.60 -6.98 -5.42
N CYS A 219 -15.37 -7.02 -4.88
CA CYS A 219 -14.67 -8.25 -4.56
C CYS A 219 -14.75 -8.64 -3.08
N TYR A 220 -15.22 -7.73 -2.20
CA TYR A 220 -15.21 -7.95 -0.76
C TYR A 220 -16.61 -8.29 -0.21
N GLU A 221 -17.04 -9.52 -0.48
CA GLU A 221 -18.26 -10.09 0.09
C GLU A 221 -18.03 -10.49 1.55
N VAL A 222 -18.92 -10.05 2.44
CA VAL A 222 -18.93 -10.34 3.88
C VAL A 222 -20.31 -10.80 4.34
N ARG A 223 -20.37 -11.36 5.55
CA ARG A 223 -21.61 -11.76 6.20
C ARG A 223 -22.14 -10.62 7.07
N GLU A 224 -23.37 -10.77 7.52
CA GLU A 224 -24.09 -9.79 8.31
C GLU A 224 -23.40 -9.43 9.64
N ASP A 225 -22.75 -10.40 10.30
CA ASP A 225 -21.99 -10.18 11.53
C ASP A 225 -20.92 -9.07 11.39
N VAL A 226 -20.25 -9.00 10.24
CA VAL A 226 -19.29 -7.93 9.94
C VAL A 226 -20.03 -6.59 9.76
N ILE A 227 -21.16 -6.58 9.05
CA ILE A 227 -21.94 -5.35 8.80
C ILE A 227 -22.48 -4.76 10.10
N GLN A 228 -22.95 -5.60 11.02
CA GLN A 228 -23.41 -5.13 12.33
C GLN A 228 -22.31 -4.36 13.09
N GLU A 229 -21.04 -4.77 12.98
CA GLU A 229 -19.93 -4.03 13.57
C GLU A 229 -19.71 -2.67 12.88
N PHE A 230 -19.85 -2.61 11.54
CA PHE A 230 -19.81 -1.33 10.81
C PHE A 230 -20.98 -0.41 11.18
N GLN A 231 -22.17 -0.95 11.34
CA GLN A 231 -23.35 -0.18 11.78
C GLN A 231 -23.19 0.43 13.17
N LYS A 232 -22.47 -0.25 14.07
CA LYS A 232 -22.16 0.29 15.42
C LYS A 232 -21.09 1.39 15.37
N ALA A 233 -20.13 1.28 14.44
CA ALA A 233 -18.95 2.13 14.39
C ALA A 233 -19.11 3.39 13.53
N PHE A 234 -20.02 3.37 12.55
CA PHE A 234 -20.22 4.45 11.58
C PHE A 234 -21.63 5.02 11.63
N ASP A 235 -21.73 6.35 11.43
CA ASP A 235 -23.02 7.03 11.37
C ASP A 235 -23.88 6.48 10.21
N LYS A 236 -25.21 6.42 10.44
CA LYS A 236 -26.17 5.88 9.47
C LYS A 236 -26.16 6.62 8.14
N SER A 237 -25.81 7.90 8.15
CA SER A 237 -25.76 8.73 6.92
C SER A 237 -24.76 8.23 5.89
N VAL A 238 -23.71 7.50 6.31
CA VAL A 238 -22.67 6.98 5.39
C VAL A 238 -22.85 5.51 5.01
N TRP A 239 -23.79 4.77 5.61
CA TRP A 239 -23.95 3.33 5.38
C TRP A 239 -24.14 2.97 3.91
N GLY A 240 -24.91 3.76 3.15
CA GLY A 240 -25.15 3.51 1.74
C GLY A 240 -23.90 3.62 0.85
N GLU A 241 -22.86 4.32 1.33
CA GLU A 241 -21.56 4.40 0.67
C GLU A 241 -20.61 3.27 1.11
N LEU A 242 -20.86 2.68 2.31
CA LEU A 242 -19.99 1.66 2.90
C LEU A 242 -20.37 0.25 2.49
N PHE A 243 -21.67 -0.08 2.42
CA PHE A 243 -22.12 -1.44 2.12
C PHE A 243 -23.51 -1.49 1.50
N TYR A 244 -23.75 -2.55 0.75
CA TYR A 244 -25.10 -2.90 0.28
C TYR A 244 -25.33 -4.41 0.37
N GLN A 245 -26.60 -4.82 0.57
CA GLN A 245 -26.99 -6.22 0.62
C GLN A 245 -27.20 -6.78 -0.78
N LYS A 246 -26.73 -8.00 -1.00
CA LYS A 246 -26.97 -8.79 -2.22
C LYS A 246 -28.21 -9.65 -2.08
N GLU A 247 -28.70 -10.16 -3.22
CA GLU A 247 -29.84 -11.08 -3.25
C GLU A 247 -29.60 -12.37 -2.45
N ASN A 248 -28.35 -12.82 -2.33
CA ASN A 248 -27.96 -14.01 -1.56
C ASN A 248 -27.89 -13.76 -0.02
N GLY A 249 -28.34 -12.60 0.45
CA GLY A 249 -28.34 -12.21 1.86
C GLY A 249 -26.98 -11.77 2.42
N LYS A 250 -25.89 -11.87 1.64
CA LYS A 250 -24.58 -11.35 2.00
C LYS A 250 -24.44 -9.89 1.60
N TYR A 251 -23.32 -9.28 1.95
CA TYR A 251 -23.09 -7.85 1.73
C TYR A 251 -21.77 -7.63 0.97
N GLN A 252 -21.75 -6.57 0.18
CA GLN A 252 -20.52 -6.01 -0.38
C GLN A 252 -20.08 -4.82 0.48
N LEU A 253 -18.82 -4.84 0.94
CA LEU A 253 -18.28 -3.87 1.88
C LEU A 253 -17.15 -3.04 1.25
N ASN A 254 -17.25 -1.72 1.35
CA ASN A 254 -16.28 -0.76 0.84
C ASN A 254 -15.32 -0.30 1.93
N LEU A 255 -14.19 -1.01 2.08
CA LEU A 255 -13.15 -0.62 3.04
C LEU A 255 -12.43 0.67 2.64
N TRP A 256 -12.35 0.97 1.34
CA TRP A 256 -11.72 2.21 0.87
C TRP A 256 -12.49 3.42 1.38
N LYS A 257 -13.80 3.44 1.14
CA LYS A 257 -14.67 4.51 1.61
C LYS A 257 -14.72 4.59 3.13
N ALA A 258 -14.78 3.46 3.83
CA ALA A 258 -14.79 3.44 5.29
C ALA A 258 -13.52 4.08 5.88
N ASN A 259 -12.33 3.79 5.34
CA ASN A 259 -11.08 4.42 5.81
C ASN A 259 -10.98 5.90 5.39
N GLU A 260 -11.52 6.32 4.23
CA GLU A 260 -11.66 7.73 3.87
C GLU A 260 -12.51 8.48 4.90
N VAL A 261 -13.66 7.91 5.29
CA VAL A 261 -14.53 8.47 6.34
C VAL A 261 -13.77 8.61 7.66
N VAL A 262 -13.01 7.57 8.06
CA VAL A 262 -12.19 7.61 9.28
C VAL A 262 -11.11 8.71 9.22
N PHE A 263 -10.49 8.94 8.08
CA PHE A 263 -9.52 10.03 7.90
C PHE A 263 -10.16 11.41 8.09
N ARG A 264 -11.34 11.60 7.50
CA ARG A 264 -12.09 12.85 7.65
C ARG A 264 -12.58 13.08 9.09
N GLU A 265 -13.06 12.04 9.77
CA GLU A 265 -13.40 12.08 11.19
C GLU A 265 -12.19 12.40 12.08
N ALA A 266 -10.98 12.02 11.66
CA ALA A 266 -9.74 12.37 12.35
C ALA A 266 -9.31 13.82 12.12
N GLY A 267 -9.98 14.58 11.22
CA GLY A 267 -9.69 15.98 10.92
C GLY A 267 -8.80 16.22 9.70
N ILE A 268 -8.44 15.17 8.95
CA ILE A 268 -7.65 15.32 7.72
C ILE A 268 -8.52 15.99 6.64
N GLN A 269 -7.97 17.00 5.96
CA GLN A 269 -8.64 17.72 4.90
C GLN A 269 -8.85 16.82 3.66
N LYS A 270 -9.98 16.99 2.97
CA LYS A 270 -10.35 16.13 1.83
C LYS A 270 -9.29 16.15 0.71
N GLU A 271 -8.75 17.31 0.43
CA GLU A 271 -7.71 17.55 -0.59
C GLU A 271 -6.37 16.89 -0.26
N ASN A 272 -6.15 16.54 1.02
CA ASN A 272 -4.97 15.84 1.52
C ASN A 272 -5.14 14.31 1.55
N ILE A 273 -6.25 13.78 1.01
CA ILE A 273 -6.54 12.34 1.03
C ILE A 273 -6.48 11.77 -0.38
N ALA A 274 -5.61 10.80 -0.61
CA ALA A 274 -5.63 9.95 -1.79
C ALA A 274 -6.30 8.61 -1.47
N VAL A 275 -7.31 8.22 -2.26
CA VAL A 275 -7.97 6.91 -2.10
C VAL A 275 -7.65 6.04 -3.29
N THR A 276 -7.18 4.83 -3.05
CA THR A 276 -6.78 3.88 -4.09
C THR A 276 -7.91 3.58 -5.10
N ASN A 277 -7.52 3.33 -6.33
CA ASN A 277 -8.37 2.75 -7.37
C ASN A 277 -7.81 1.40 -7.87
N VAL A 278 -6.88 0.78 -7.12
CA VAL A 278 -6.22 -0.49 -7.44
C VAL A 278 -6.71 -1.59 -6.50
N CYS A 279 -7.41 -2.57 -7.07
CA CYS A 279 -7.90 -3.73 -6.32
C CYS A 279 -6.92 -4.91 -6.39
N THR A 280 -6.52 -5.46 -5.25
CA THR A 280 -5.63 -6.62 -5.15
C THR A 280 -6.24 -7.88 -5.78
N HIS A 281 -7.53 -8.12 -5.56
CA HIS A 281 -8.25 -9.26 -6.11
C HIS A 281 -8.44 -9.17 -7.64
N CYS A 282 -8.64 -7.97 -8.18
CA CYS A 282 -8.79 -7.76 -9.63
C CYS A 282 -7.46 -7.86 -10.39
N ASN A 283 -6.32 -7.80 -9.67
CA ASN A 283 -4.97 -7.80 -10.23
C ASN A 283 -4.09 -8.94 -9.66
N PRO A 284 -4.52 -10.21 -9.66
CA PRO A 284 -3.81 -11.31 -8.98
C PRO A 284 -2.45 -11.63 -9.60
N GLU A 285 -2.24 -11.27 -10.87
CA GLU A 285 -0.96 -11.43 -11.57
C GLU A 285 0.11 -10.41 -11.13
N ILE A 286 -0.35 -9.26 -10.62
CA ILE A 286 0.53 -8.14 -10.22
C ILE A 286 0.60 -8.00 -8.69
N LEU A 287 -0.46 -8.39 -7.97
CA LEU A 287 -0.62 -8.20 -6.53
C LEU A 287 -1.02 -9.51 -5.84
N PHE A 288 -0.48 -9.77 -4.65
CA PHE A 288 -0.97 -10.87 -3.83
C PHE A 288 -2.35 -10.55 -3.28
N SER A 289 -3.28 -11.50 -3.41
CA SER A 289 -4.63 -11.42 -2.83
C SER A 289 -4.97 -12.70 -2.07
N HIS A 290 -5.38 -12.56 -0.82
CA HIS A 290 -5.86 -13.65 0.01
C HIS A 290 -7.17 -14.24 -0.54
N ARG A 291 -8.08 -13.36 -0.94
CA ARG A 291 -9.40 -13.73 -1.49
C ARG A 291 -9.28 -14.47 -2.82
N ALA A 292 -8.39 -14.01 -3.73
CA ALA A 292 -8.21 -14.62 -5.04
C ALA A 292 -7.58 -16.02 -4.97
N THR A 293 -6.73 -16.26 -3.94
CA THR A 293 -5.92 -17.50 -3.86
C THR A 293 -6.37 -18.46 -2.75
N GLY A 294 -7.45 -18.13 -2.01
CA GLY A 294 -7.87 -18.92 -0.86
C GLY A 294 -6.80 -19.01 0.24
N GLY A 295 -5.95 -17.98 0.36
CA GLY A 295 -4.92 -17.87 1.40
C GLY A 295 -3.52 -18.39 1.01
N LYS A 296 -3.36 -19.09 -0.11
CA LYS A 296 -2.06 -19.56 -0.62
C LYS A 296 -1.36 -18.42 -1.39
N ARG A 297 -0.55 -17.62 -0.70
CA ARG A 297 0.07 -16.41 -1.28
C ARG A 297 1.22 -15.87 -0.43
N GLY A 298 2.09 -15.06 -1.04
CA GLY A 298 2.98 -14.17 -0.32
C GLY A 298 2.26 -12.95 0.27
N ASN A 299 3.02 -11.97 0.73
CA ASN A 299 2.51 -10.68 1.19
C ASN A 299 3.08 -9.55 0.35
N LEU A 300 2.22 -8.59 0.01
CA LEU A 300 2.60 -7.24 -0.40
C LEU A 300 3.10 -6.47 0.82
N SER A 301 3.83 -5.38 0.58
CA SER A 301 4.35 -4.53 1.65
C SER A 301 4.20 -3.05 1.30
N ALA A 302 3.87 -2.26 2.29
CA ALA A 302 3.95 -0.81 2.24
C ALA A 302 5.23 -0.34 2.95
N PHE A 303 5.85 0.71 2.44
CA PHE A 303 7.09 1.30 2.92
C PHE A 303 6.92 2.80 3.07
N LEU A 304 7.37 3.35 4.19
CA LEU A 304 7.36 4.80 4.43
C LEU A 304 8.54 5.17 5.34
N ALA A 305 9.38 6.08 4.88
CA ALA A 305 10.55 6.58 5.61
C ALA A 305 10.69 8.09 5.47
N LEU A 306 11.08 8.79 6.53
CA LEU A 306 11.58 10.18 6.45
C LEU A 306 12.97 10.17 5.82
N LYS A 307 13.22 11.20 4.97
CA LYS A 307 14.56 11.45 4.41
C LYS A 307 15.50 12.06 5.42
#